data_b1e078d377150b26d54ee353f2ee2710
#
_entry.id   b1e078d377150b26d54ee353f2ee2710
#
_cell.length_a   1.000
_cell.length_b   1.000
_cell.length_c   1.000
_cell.angle_alpha   90.00
_cell.angle_beta   90.00
_cell.angle_gamma   90.00
#
_symmetry.space_group_name_H-M   'P 1'
#
loop_
_entity.id
_entity.type
_entity.pdbx_description
1 polymer ?
#
loop_
_entity_poly.entity_id
_entity_poly.type
_entity_poly.pdbx_seq_one_letter_code
_entity_poly.pdbx_strand_id
1 'polypeptide(L)'
;MFNRLTHKNADRFMKIPANVHTYLSKATGDVRREDRHAALDALDRLGIAHDTGFAQFYLTYQGPFVGPRPVAELFDLTDYSGIAGALDYVRDRYGFPVHVVPLTSDESEGMFLYDTRDGAVYDYELRGHARFIAGETDARWATFTAFLAWYFDETAADA
;
A
#
# COMPACT_ATOMS: atom_id res chain seq x y z
N MET A 1 18.22 -18.21 -9.44
CA MET A 1 18.55 -18.33 -8.24
C MET A 1 19.21 -17.20 -7.59
N PHE A 2 20.25 -16.75 -7.98
CA PHE A 2 20.78 -15.62 -7.33
C PHE A 2 19.96 -14.39 -7.57
N ASN A 3 18.96 -14.44 -8.40
CA ASN A 3 18.12 -13.30 -8.62
C ASN A 3 17.40 -12.81 -7.39
N ARG A 4 17.14 -13.69 -6.46
CA ARG A 4 16.47 -13.27 -5.25
C ARG A 4 17.30 -12.27 -4.47
N LEU A 5 18.59 -12.20 -4.72
CA LEU A 5 19.43 -11.23 -4.06
C LEU A 5 19.26 -9.84 -4.63
N THR A 6 18.84 -9.73 -5.90
CA THR A 6 18.63 -8.45 -6.54
C THR A 6 17.23 -7.90 -6.31
N HIS A 7 16.32 -8.75 -5.84
CA HIS A 7 14.94 -8.33 -5.59
C HIS A 7 14.66 -8.28 -4.09
N LYS A 8 15.65 -7.77 -3.36
CA LYS A 8 15.51 -7.61 -1.94
C LYS A 8 14.44 -6.56 -1.65
N ASN A 9 13.43 -6.94 -0.87
CA ASN A 9 12.36 -6.03 -0.51
C ASN A 9 12.84 -5.09 0.60
N ALA A 10 12.94 -3.80 0.30
CA ALA A 10 13.44 -2.81 1.24
C ALA A 10 12.48 -2.57 2.40
N ASP A 11 11.23 -3.01 2.26
CA ASP A 11 10.21 -2.85 3.28
C ASP A 11 10.28 -3.94 4.36
N ARG A 12 11.14 -4.97 4.17
CA ARG A 12 11.32 -6.04 5.14
C ARG A 12 11.90 -5.48 6.43
N PHE A 13 11.35 -5.95 7.56
CA PHE A 13 11.78 -5.57 8.90
C PHE A 13 11.54 -4.11 9.25
N MET A 14 10.78 -3.40 8.44
CA MET A 14 10.43 -2.01 8.73
C MET A 14 9.30 -1.96 9.74
N LYS A 15 9.36 -1.00 10.64
CA LYS A 15 8.34 -0.81 11.67
C LYS A 15 7.36 0.26 11.24
N ILE A 16 6.12 0.14 11.72
CA ILE A 16 5.12 1.17 11.50
C ILE A 16 5.61 2.48 12.12
N PRO A 17 5.61 3.60 11.36
CA PRO A 17 6.08 4.87 11.90
C PRO A 17 5.23 5.35 13.09
N ALA A 18 5.87 6.04 14.03
CA ALA A 18 5.19 6.50 15.24
C ALA A 18 4.01 7.44 14.93
N ASN A 19 4.15 8.30 13.93
CA ASN A 19 3.07 9.23 13.57
C ASN A 19 1.82 8.50 13.06
N VAL A 20 1.97 7.32 12.49
CA VAL A 20 0.85 6.50 12.03
C VAL A 20 0.05 6.01 13.23
N HIS A 21 0.76 5.45 14.23
CA HIS A 21 0.12 5.03 15.47
C HIS A 21 -0.58 6.20 16.16
N THR A 22 0.07 7.35 16.22
CA THR A 22 -0.49 8.53 16.85
C THR A 22 -1.77 8.98 16.17
N TYR A 23 -1.75 9.05 14.83
CA TYR A 23 -2.93 9.46 14.08
C TYR A 23 -4.08 8.48 14.27
N LEU A 24 -3.80 7.19 14.09
CA LEU A 24 -4.86 6.18 14.15
C LEU A 24 -5.41 5.98 15.56
N SER A 25 -4.63 6.28 16.59
CA SER A 25 -5.14 6.20 17.97
C SER A 25 -6.25 7.23 18.26
N LYS A 26 -6.34 8.27 17.43
CA LYS A 26 -7.36 9.30 17.54
C LYS A 26 -8.56 9.05 16.61
N ALA A 27 -8.49 7.99 15.80
CA ALA A 27 -9.53 7.75 14.82
C ALA A 27 -10.86 7.41 15.50
N THR A 28 -11.95 7.86 14.87
CA THR A 28 -13.28 7.53 15.31
C THR A 28 -13.57 6.08 14.95
N GLY A 29 -14.00 5.30 15.91
CA GLY A 29 -14.27 3.89 15.69
C GLY A 29 -13.02 3.05 15.88
N ASP A 30 -13.21 1.74 15.83
CA ASP A 30 -12.12 0.80 16.07
C ASP A 30 -11.40 0.46 14.77
N VAL A 31 -10.14 0.86 14.67
CA VAL A 31 -9.31 0.56 13.51
C VAL A 31 -8.35 -0.60 13.77
N ARG A 32 -8.48 -1.29 14.91
CA ARG A 32 -7.66 -2.45 15.19
C ARG A 32 -8.11 -3.65 14.38
N ARG A 33 -7.16 -4.40 13.84
CA ARG A 33 -7.50 -5.60 13.05
C ARG A 33 -8.11 -6.66 13.94
N GLU A 34 -9.34 -7.07 13.61
CA GLU A 34 -10.02 -8.13 14.36
C GLU A 34 -9.76 -9.50 13.77
N ASP A 35 -9.76 -9.60 12.43
CA ASP A 35 -9.59 -10.86 11.75
C ASP A 35 -8.16 -11.00 11.22
N ARG A 36 -7.25 -11.31 12.14
CA ARG A 36 -5.84 -11.45 11.80
C ARG A 36 -5.59 -12.61 10.83
N HIS A 37 -6.37 -13.68 10.97
CA HIS A 37 -6.20 -14.87 10.13
C HIS A 37 -6.51 -14.55 8.67
N ALA A 38 -7.60 -13.82 8.41
CA ALA A 38 -7.94 -13.41 7.06
C ALA A 38 -6.86 -12.52 6.46
N ALA A 39 -6.27 -11.67 7.27
CA ALA A 39 -5.18 -10.81 6.80
C ALA A 39 -3.94 -11.62 6.43
N LEU A 40 -3.59 -12.62 7.24
CA LEU A 40 -2.46 -13.50 6.93
C LEU A 40 -2.68 -14.24 5.61
N ASP A 41 -3.89 -14.76 5.41
CA ASP A 41 -4.23 -15.44 4.15
C ASP A 41 -4.12 -14.49 2.96
N ALA A 42 -4.59 -13.27 3.10
CA ALA A 42 -4.51 -12.29 2.02
C ALA A 42 -3.06 -11.95 1.67
N LEU A 43 -2.22 -11.79 2.68
CA LEU A 43 -0.78 -11.52 2.46
C LEU A 43 -0.13 -12.66 1.71
N ASP A 44 -0.46 -13.91 2.08
CA ASP A 44 0.10 -15.08 1.42
C ASP A 44 -0.34 -15.14 -0.05
N ARG A 45 -1.59 -14.84 -0.33
CA ARG A 45 -2.09 -14.82 -1.71
C ARG A 45 -1.42 -13.74 -2.55
N LEU A 46 -1.04 -12.63 -1.93
CA LEU A 46 -0.34 -11.55 -2.62
C LEU A 46 1.16 -11.78 -2.73
N GLY A 47 1.67 -12.79 -2.04
CA GLY A 47 3.11 -13.07 -2.02
C GLY A 47 3.90 -12.07 -1.20
N ILE A 48 3.27 -11.48 -0.17
CA ILE A 48 3.91 -10.48 0.68
C ILE A 48 4.38 -11.14 1.97
N ALA A 49 5.68 -11.02 2.27
CA ALA A 49 6.24 -11.58 3.49
C ALA A 49 5.67 -10.90 4.73
N HIS A 50 5.47 -11.67 5.78
CA HIS A 50 4.81 -11.17 7.00
C HIS A 50 5.67 -10.19 7.79
N ASP A 51 6.97 -10.12 7.51
CA ASP A 51 7.89 -9.21 8.20
C ASP A 51 8.10 -7.89 7.45
N THR A 52 7.33 -7.61 6.41
CA THR A 52 7.37 -6.31 5.74
C THR A 52 6.60 -5.27 6.53
N GLY A 53 6.92 -4.01 6.30
CA GLY A 53 6.14 -2.91 6.88
C GLY A 53 4.69 -2.95 6.43
N PHE A 54 4.46 -3.32 5.17
CA PHE A 54 3.11 -3.51 4.63
C PHE A 54 2.33 -4.52 5.48
N ALA A 55 2.91 -5.69 5.70
CA ALA A 55 2.25 -6.73 6.48
C ALA A 55 2.01 -6.28 7.92
N GLN A 56 3.00 -5.67 8.54
CA GLN A 56 2.87 -5.21 9.93
C GLN A 56 1.73 -4.21 10.07
N PHE A 57 1.60 -3.29 9.12
CA PHE A 57 0.53 -2.30 9.15
C PHE A 57 -0.84 -2.98 9.07
N TYR A 58 -1.04 -3.83 8.06
CA TYR A 58 -2.35 -4.44 7.84
C TYR A 58 -2.69 -5.56 8.84
N LEU A 59 -1.68 -6.14 9.49
CA LEU A 59 -1.94 -7.09 10.58
C LEU A 59 -2.35 -6.36 11.86
N THR A 60 -1.99 -5.10 11.99
CA THR A 60 -2.30 -4.31 13.18
C THR A 60 -3.59 -3.53 13.02
N TYR A 61 -3.81 -2.96 11.84
CA TYR A 61 -4.95 -2.07 11.59
C TYR A 61 -5.81 -2.57 10.45
N GLN A 62 -7.11 -2.27 10.53
CA GLN A 62 -8.04 -2.54 9.44
C GLN A 62 -8.71 -1.24 9.02
N GLY A 63 -8.88 -1.09 7.71
CA GLY A 63 -9.45 0.11 7.14
C GLY A 63 -10.85 -0.10 6.60
N PRO A 64 -11.26 0.73 5.64
CA PRO A 64 -10.43 1.71 4.93
C PRO A 64 -9.98 2.87 5.81
N PHE A 65 -8.95 3.57 5.38
CA PHE A 65 -8.36 4.64 6.20
C PHE A 65 -8.49 5.98 5.51
N VAL A 66 -8.93 6.99 6.28
CA VAL A 66 -8.95 8.37 5.80
C VAL A 66 -7.82 9.10 6.52
N GLY A 67 -6.86 9.58 5.75
CA GLY A 67 -5.73 10.32 6.31
C GLY A 67 -6.01 11.82 6.37
N PRO A 68 -5.07 12.59 6.92
CA PRO A 68 -5.23 14.04 7.03
C PRO A 68 -5.04 14.78 5.71
N ARG A 69 -4.45 14.12 4.70
CA ARG A 69 -4.23 14.77 3.40
C ARG A 69 -5.47 14.64 2.52
N PRO A 70 -5.69 15.63 1.62
CA PRO A 70 -6.84 15.56 0.70
C PRO A 70 -6.55 14.63 -0.49
N VAL A 71 -6.31 13.37 -0.19
CA VAL A 71 -6.05 12.33 -1.19
C VAL A 71 -7.01 11.18 -0.95
N ALA A 72 -7.01 10.22 -1.88
CA ALA A 72 -7.92 9.09 -1.81
C ALA A 72 -7.77 8.28 -0.52
N GLU A 73 -8.85 7.65 -0.13
CA GLU A 73 -8.90 6.73 0.99
C GLU A 73 -7.92 5.57 0.77
N LEU A 74 -7.23 5.16 1.82
CA LEU A 74 -6.33 4.02 1.74
C LEU A 74 -7.14 2.75 1.92
N PHE A 75 -7.03 1.83 0.97
CA PHE A 75 -7.76 0.56 0.99
C PHE A 75 -7.40 -0.29 2.19
N ASP A 76 -8.38 -1.07 2.67
CA ASP A 76 -8.08 -2.17 3.55
C ASP A 76 -7.60 -3.38 2.72
N LEU A 77 -6.92 -4.30 3.38
CA LEU A 77 -6.33 -5.48 2.76
C LEU A 77 -7.38 -6.51 2.35
N THR A 78 -8.30 -6.83 3.25
CA THR A 78 -9.21 -7.97 3.09
C THR A 78 -10.59 -7.60 2.59
N ASP A 79 -10.94 -6.33 2.63
CA ASP A 79 -12.27 -5.87 2.26
C ASP A 79 -12.46 -6.03 0.75
N TYR A 80 -13.65 -6.48 0.36
CA TYR A 80 -13.99 -6.60 -1.05
C TYR A 80 -13.95 -5.24 -1.74
N SER A 81 -14.27 -4.15 -1.04
CA SER A 81 -14.17 -2.81 -1.58
C SER A 81 -12.76 -2.23 -1.48
N GLY A 82 -11.79 -3.02 -1.00
CA GLY A 82 -10.40 -2.62 -0.85
C GLY A 82 -9.48 -3.34 -1.81
N ILE A 83 -8.28 -3.67 -1.34
CA ILE A 83 -7.25 -4.30 -2.17
C ILE A 83 -7.77 -5.59 -2.80
N ALA A 84 -8.34 -6.48 -1.99
CA ALA A 84 -8.77 -7.80 -2.48
C ALA A 84 -9.76 -7.68 -3.63
N GLY A 85 -10.69 -6.74 -3.56
CA GLY A 85 -11.70 -6.57 -4.60
C GLY A 85 -11.22 -5.78 -5.80
N ALA A 86 -10.17 -4.97 -5.63
CA ALA A 86 -9.68 -4.10 -6.70
C ALA A 86 -8.65 -4.76 -7.61
N LEU A 87 -8.01 -5.84 -7.14
CA LEU A 87 -6.90 -6.45 -7.88
C LEU A 87 -7.23 -6.83 -9.32
N ASP A 88 -8.29 -7.61 -9.51
CA ASP A 88 -8.63 -8.07 -10.84
C ASP A 88 -9.02 -6.91 -11.73
N TYR A 89 -9.74 -5.95 -11.19
CA TYR A 89 -10.15 -4.76 -11.92
C TYR A 89 -8.96 -3.98 -12.46
N VAL A 90 -7.97 -3.68 -11.61
CA VAL A 90 -6.83 -2.86 -12.05
C VAL A 90 -5.91 -3.63 -13.01
N ARG A 91 -5.79 -4.94 -12.83
CA ARG A 91 -4.99 -5.75 -13.74
C ARG A 91 -5.63 -5.83 -15.11
N ASP A 92 -6.94 -5.98 -15.13
CA ASP A 92 -7.68 -6.06 -16.38
C ASP A 92 -7.70 -4.72 -17.10
N ARG A 93 -7.99 -3.64 -16.37
CA ARG A 93 -8.12 -2.31 -16.97
C ARG A 93 -6.77 -1.71 -17.38
N TYR A 94 -5.74 -1.86 -16.56
CA TYR A 94 -4.46 -1.19 -16.78
C TYR A 94 -3.33 -2.10 -17.21
N GLY A 95 -3.55 -3.41 -17.15
CA GLY A 95 -2.52 -4.37 -17.53
C GLY A 95 -1.36 -4.42 -16.55
N PHE A 96 -1.61 -4.09 -15.27
CA PHE A 96 -0.55 -4.12 -14.28
C PHE A 96 -0.04 -5.54 -14.05
N PRO A 97 1.28 -5.71 -13.89
CA PRO A 97 1.82 -7.03 -13.59
C PRO A 97 1.40 -7.49 -12.18
N VAL A 98 1.55 -8.79 -11.95
CA VAL A 98 1.05 -9.44 -10.75
C VAL A 98 1.65 -8.89 -9.45
N HIS A 99 2.87 -8.31 -9.52
CA HIS A 99 3.54 -7.78 -8.35
C HIS A 99 3.10 -6.36 -7.96
N VAL A 100 2.18 -5.76 -8.72
CA VAL A 100 1.68 -4.41 -8.44
C VAL A 100 0.34 -4.51 -7.75
N VAL A 101 0.23 -3.88 -6.58
CA VAL A 101 -0.96 -3.92 -5.73
C VAL A 101 -1.51 -2.51 -5.54
N PRO A 102 -2.80 -2.27 -5.83
CA PRO A 102 -3.37 -0.94 -5.65
C PRO A 102 -3.61 -0.65 -4.17
N LEU A 103 -3.24 0.56 -3.75
CA LEU A 103 -3.45 1.00 -2.37
C LEU A 103 -4.66 1.91 -2.24
N THR A 104 -5.09 2.53 -3.34
CA THR A 104 -6.22 3.46 -3.38
C THR A 104 -7.02 3.22 -4.65
N SER A 105 -8.21 3.82 -4.74
CA SER A 105 -9.03 3.74 -5.94
C SER A 105 -8.43 4.56 -7.08
N ASP A 106 -8.94 4.34 -8.29
CA ASP A 106 -8.48 5.05 -9.48
C ASP A 106 -9.39 6.21 -9.88
N GLU A 107 -10.20 6.70 -8.95
CA GLU A 107 -11.23 7.70 -9.27
C GLU A 107 -10.68 9.03 -9.77
N SER A 108 -9.46 9.37 -9.39
CA SER A 108 -8.86 10.65 -9.79
C SER A 108 -7.80 10.50 -10.88
N GLU A 109 -7.90 9.46 -11.69
CA GLU A 109 -6.96 9.15 -12.76
C GLU A 109 -5.53 8.88 -12.25
N GLY A 110 -5.42 8.59 -10.98
CA GLY A 110 -4.16 8.23 -10.35
C GLY A 110 -4.45 7.34 -9.18
N MET A 111 -3.43 6.67 -8.69
CA MET A 111 -3.55 5.82 -7.52
C MET A 111 -2.16 5.53 -6.99
N PHE A 112 -2.08 5.18 -5.72
CA PHE A 112 -0.82 4.73 -5.14
C PHE A 112 -0.72 3.22 -5.31
N LEU A 113 0.45 2.74 -5.71
CA LEU A 113 0.67 1.33 -6.02
C LEU A 113 1.86 0.80 -5.23
N TYR A 114 1.73 -0.38 -4.67
CA TYR A 114 2.79 -1.06 -3.93
C TYR A 114 3.39 -2.16 -4.80
N ASP A 115 4.72 -2.23 -4.86
CA ASP A 115 5.41 -3.30 -5.56
C ASP A 115 5.84 -4.35 -4.55
N THR A 116 5.28 -5.55 -4.66
CA THR A 116 5.54 -6.62 -3.68
C THR A 116 6.98 -7.16 -3.78
N ARG A 117 7.69 -6.88 -4.88
CA ARG A 117 9.05 -7.38 -5.07
C ARG A 117 10.07 -6.58 -4.27
N ASP A 118 10.01 -5.26 -4.34
CA ASP A 118 11.02 -4.40 -3.71
C ASP A 118 10.48 -3.56 -2.56
N GLY A 119 9.16 -3.57 -2.33
CA GLY A 119 8.54 -2.85 -1.23
C GLY A 119 8.33 -1.37 -1.47
N ALA A 120 8.57 -0.90 -2.68
CA ALA A 120 8.44 0.51 -3.02
C ALA A 120 6.98 0.89 -3.29
N VAL A 121 6.68 2.18 -3.19
CA VAL A 121 5.35 2.71 -3.50
C VAL A 121 5.48 3.75 -4.60
N TYR A 122 4.60 3.65 -5.58
CA TYR A 122 4.57 4.51 -6.76
C TYR A 122 3.35 5.43 -6.71
N ASP A 123 3.55 6.66 -7.15
CA ASP A 123 2.48 7.63 -7.34
C ASP A 123 2.10 7.56 -8.82
N TYR A 124 1.20 6.63 -9.14
CA TYR A 124 0.82 6.36 -10.51
C TYR A 124 -0.17 7.39 -11.03
N GLU A 125 0.08 7.90 -12.26
CA GLU A 125 -0.86 8.77 -12.95
C GLU A 125 -1.12 8.18 -14.34
N LEU A 126 -2.36 8.25 -14.78
CA LEU A 126 -2.78 7.64 -16.04
C LEU A 126 -1.98 8.15 -17.23
N ARG A 127 -1.65 9.43 -17.25
CA ARG A 127 -0.87 10.01 -18.36
C ARG A 127 0.55 9.44 -18.44
N GLY A 128 1.04 8.84 -17.37
CA GLY A 128 2.36 8.19 -17.34
C GLY A 128 2.29 6.69 -17.50
N HIS A 129 1.15 6.17 -17.93
CA HIS A 129 0.91 4.72 -17.98
C HIS A 129 1.97 3.96 -18.78
N ALA A 130 2.29 4.41 -20.00
CA ALA A 130 3.23 3.68 -20.84
C ALA A 130 4.61 3.56 -20.21
N ARG A 131 5.07 4.63 -19.56
CA ARG A 131 6.36 4.63 -18.87
C ARG A 131 6.33 3.69 -17.66
N PHE A 132 5.22 3.70 -16.93
CA PHE A 132 5.09 2.82 -15.76
C PHE A 132 5.14 1.35 -16.19
N ILE A 133 4.39 0.98 -17.23
CA ILE A 133 4.37 -0.39 -17.73
C ILE A 133 5.75 -0.81 -18.25
N ALA A 134 6.47 0.13 -18.85
CA ALA A 134 7.82 -0.13 -19.35
C ALA A 134 8.87 -0.23 -18.24
N GLY A 135 8.50 0.02 -17.00
CA GLY A 135 9.44 -0.03 -15.88
C GLY A 135 10.33 1.19 -15.79
N GLU A 136 9.92 2.31 -16.39
CA GLU A 136 10.72 3.53 -16.45
C GLU A 136 10.32 4.58 -15.42
N THR A 137 9.30 4.32 -14.64
CA THR A 137 8.85 5.26 -13.60
C THR A 137 9.57 4.95 -12.32
N ASP A 138 10.12 5.99 -11.69
CA ASP A 138 10.76 5.85 -10.38
C ASP A 138 9.72 5.79 -9.28
N ALA A 139 10.01 5.00 -8.25
CA ALA A 139 9.17 4.95 -7.07
C ALA A 139 9.27 6.29 -6.34
N ARG A 140 8.15 6.72 -5.77
CA ARG A 140 8.15 7.95 -4.96
C ARG A 140 8.62 7.67 -3.54
N TRP A 141 8.29 6.50 -3.01
CA TRP A 141 8.75 6.09 -1.68
C TRP A 141 9.45 4.74 -1.79
N ALA A 142 10.61 4.64 -1.16
CA ALA A 142 11.40 3.41 -1.23
C ALA A 142 10.78 2.25 -0.45
N THR A 143 9.93 2.56 0.54
CA THR A 143 9.27 1.56 1.36
C THR A 143 7.83 1.94 1.61
N PHE A 144 7.01 0.94 1.96
CA PHE A 144 5.62 1.20 2.34
C PHE A 144 5.56 2.07 3.61
N THR A 145 6.48 1.86 4.54
CA THR A 145 6.49 2.66 5.78
C THR A 145 6.79 4.12 5.51
N ALA A 146 7.65 4.43 4.54
CA ALA A 146 7.89 5.83 4.16
C ALA A 146 6.63 6.45 3.56
N PHE A 147 5.89 5.68 2.75
CA PHE A 147 4.60 6.12 2.23
C PHE A 147 3.61 6.38 3.36
N LEU A 148 3.52 5.48 4.33
CA LEU A 148 2.60 5.64 5.46
C LEU A 148 2.93 6.90 6.26
N ALA A 149 4.21 7.14 6.51
CA ALA A 149 4.63 8.33 7.25
C ALA A 149 4.17 9.60 6.55
N TRP A 150 4.24 9.62 5.23
CA TRP A 150 3.75 10.73 4.43
C TRP A 150 2.22 10.80 4.45
N TYR A 151 1.57 9.67 4.24
CA TYR A 151 0.10 9.61 4.12
C TYR A 151 -0.59 10.13 5.39
N PHE A 152 -0.04 9.79 6.55
CA PHE A 152 -0.62 10.15 7.84
C PHE A 152 0.05 11.35 8.50
N ASP A 153 0.81 12.13 7.75
CA ASP A 153 1.51 13.30 8.30
C ASP A 153 0.53 14.46 8.51
N GLU A 154 0.16 14.69 9.75
CA GLU A 154 -0.81 15.73 10.11
C GLU A 154 -0.26 17.13 9.91
N THR A 155 1.06 17.32 10.01
CA THR A 155 1.66 18.65 9.90
C THR A 155 1.59 19.16 8.47
N ALA A 156 1.69 18.28 7.49
CA ALA A 156 1.65 18.67 6.09
C ALA A 156 0.24 19.03 5.62
N ALA A 157 -0.79 18.57 6.34
CA ALA A 157 -2.17 18.83 5.97
C ALA A 157 -2.54 20.30 6.15
N ASP A 158 -1.78 21.03 6.96
CA ASP A 158 -2.04 22.43 7.24
C ASP A 158 -1.31 23.38 6.28
N ALA A 159 -0.49 22.84 5.42
CA ALA A 159 0.32 23.64 4.50
C ALA A 159 -0.46 24.13 3.29
#